data_799d91eb2ad6f198a1120f4aefe361d9
#
_entry.id   799d91eb2ad6f198a1120f4aefe361d9
#
_cell.length_a   1.000
_cell.length_b   1.000
_cell.length_c   1.000
_cell.angle_alpha   90.00
_cell.angle_beta   90.00
_cell.angle_gamma   90.00
#
_symmetry.space_group_name_H-M   'P 1'
#
loop_
_entity.id
_entity.type
_entity.pdbx_description
1 polymer ?
#
loop_
_entity_poly.entity_id
_entity_poly.type
_entity_poly.pdbx_seq_one_letter_code
_entity_poly.pdbx_strand_id
1 'polypeptide(L)'
;MNSTKEDNLPWIEKYRPNTLDEVYGQDSITSTLRNFIKNSTEDNNTISLPHMLFYGPPGTGKTSMVIALAKEIYGADNYRKNIIELNASDDRGIDVVRNQIKDFASTRQISFGNSNKKNLKMFKLVILDEADAMTNIAQNALRRIIEKYTKNVRFVILANYSYKIIPALM
;
A
#
# COMPACT_ATOMS: atom_id res chain seq x y z
N MET A 1 13.61 -9.63 -26.75
CA MET A 1 12.27 -10.03 -27.20
C MET A 1 11.32 -10.17 -26.01
N ASN A 2 10.85 -9.03 -25.45
CA ASN A 2 9.88 -9.01 -24.32
C ASN A 2 8.68 -8.08 -24.59
N SER A 3 8.43 -7.72 -25.86
CA SER A 3 7.42 -6.72 -26.24
C SER A 3 5.97 -7.23 -26.34
N THR A 4 5.72 -8.53 -26.25
CA THR A 4 4.40 -9.10 -26.55
C THR A 4 3.45 -9.24 -25.37
N LYS A 5 3.93 -9.06 -24.12
CA LYS A 5 3.04 -9.11 -22.92
C LYS A 5 2.47 -7.76 -22.52
N GLU A 6 3.15 -6.66 -22.83
CA GLU A 6 2.69 -5.30 -22.49
C GLU A 6 1.62 -4.75 -23.43
N ASP A 7 1.57 -5.24 -24.67
CA ASP A 7 0.64 -4.74 -25.68
C ASP A 7 -0.83 -5.18 -25.45
N ASN A 8 -1.06 -6.23 -24.65
CA ASN A 8 -2.40 -6.77 -24.35
C ASN A 8 -2.97 -6.30 -23.01
N LEU A 9 -2.28 -5.40 -22.28
CA LEU A 9 -2.81 -4.87 -21.02
C LEU A 9 -3.90 -3.81 -21.31
N PRO A 10 -4.97 -3.75 -20.49
CA PRO A 10 -5.89 -2.62 -20.53
C PRO A 10 -5.13 -1.30 -20.35
N TRP A 11 -5.58 -0.25 -21.04
CA TRP A 11 -4.89 1.05 -21.01
C TRP A 11 -4.69 1.60 -19.58
N ILE A 12 -5.64 1.36 -18.70
CA ILE A 12 -5.56 1.72 -17.27
C ILE A 12 -4.34 1.10 -16.57
N GLU A 13 -3.97 -0.13 -16.94
CA GLU A 13 -2.79 -0.80 -16.39
C GLU A 13 -1.52 -0.43 -17.16
N LYS A 14 -1.62 -0.30 -18.50
CA LYS A 14 -0.49 0.04 -19.37
C LYS A 14 0.10 1.41 -19.04
N TYR A 15 -0.75 2.40 -18.73
CA TYR A 15 -0.35 3.77 -18.42
C TYR A 15 -0.36 4.10 -16.92
N ARG A 16 -0.42 3.08 -16.06
CA ARG A 16 -0.32 3.27 -14.62
C ARG A 16 1.09 3.77 -14.25
N PRO A 17 1.21 4.85 -13.47
CA PRO A 17 2.51 5.41 -13.11
C PRO A 17 3.39 4.36 -12.42
N ASN A 18 4.66 4.33 -12.78
CA ASN A 18 5.67 3.46 -12.20
C ASN A 18 6.45 4.14 -11.07
N THR A 19 6.49 5.46 -11.08
CA THR A 19 7.18 6.29 -10.09
C THR A 19 6.25 7.39 -9.59
N LEU A 20 6.58 7.98 -8.43
CA LEU A 20 5.84 9.13 -7.92
C LEU A 20 6.00 10.38 -8.80
N ASP A 21 7.05 10.44 -9.64
CA ASP A 21 7.24 11.55 -10.61
C ASP A 21 6.25 11.51 -11.75
N GLU A 22 5.73 10.34 -12.08
CA GLU A 22 4.74 10.16 -13.14
C GLU A 22 3.29 10.43 -12.66
N VAL A 23 3.11 10.74 -11.38
CA VAL A 23 1.80 11.10 -10.81
C VAL A 23 1.57 12.59 -10.98
N TYR A 24 0.65 12.98 -11.85
CA TYR A 24 0.34 14.38 -12.14
C TYR A 24 -0.71 14.96 -11.19
N GLY A 25 -0.57 16.26 -10.88
CA GLY A 25 -1.58 17.03 -10.17
C GLY A 25 -1.69 16.78 -8.66
N GLN A 26 -0.71 16.06 -8.07
CA GLN A 26 -0.69 15.73 -6.63
C GLN A 26 0.68 16.03 -5.99
N ASP A 27 1.33 17.13 -6.39
CA ASP A 27 2.71 17.45 -6.03
C ASP A 27 2.94 17.55 -4.51
N SER A 28 1.98 18.07 -3.75
CA SER A 28 2.09 18.16 -2.29
C SER A 28 2.08 16.78 -1.62
N ILE A 29 1.26 15.85 -2.13
CA ILE A 29 1.18 14.48 -1.61
C ILE A 29 2.42 13.70 -1.99
N THR A 30 2.84 13.75 -3.25
CA THR A 30 4.04 13.05 -3.73
C THR A 30 5.29 13.52 -3.03
N SER A 31 5.43 14.85 -2.78
CA SER A 31 6.56 15.40 -2.00
C SER A 31 6.55 14.90 -0.55
N THR A 32 5.39 14.82 0.08
CA THR A 32 5.25 14.28 1.44
C THR A 32 5.65 12.81 1.50
N LEU A 33 5.16 12.00 0.55
CA LEU A 33 5.52 10.57 0.48
C LEU A 33 7.01 10.37 0.27
N ARG A 34 7.65 11.16 -0.59
CA ARG A 34 9.11 11.13 -0.78
C ARG A 34 9.88 11.51 0.49
N ASN A 35 9.39 12.48 1.24
CA ASN A 35 10.02 12.84 2.50
C ASN A 35 9.97 11.68 3.50
N PHE A 36 8.89 10.90 3.56
CA PHE A 36 8.84 9.69 4.36
C PHE A 36 9.88 8.66 3.93
N ILE A 37 10.09 8.47 2.63
CA ILE A 37 11.11 7.55 2.11
C ILE A 37 12.51 8.06 2.43
N LYS A 38 12.81 9.35 2.17
CA LYS A 38 14.14 9.95 2.37
C LYS A 38 14.56 9.96 3.85
N ASN A 39 13.70 10.46 4.73
CA ASN A 39 14.01 10.55 6.16
C ASN A 39 14.23 9.18 6.80
N SER A 40 13.69 8.14 6.19
CA SER A 40 13.84 6.77 6.65
C SER A 40 15.19 6.14 6.32
N THR A 41 15.88 6.65 5.30
CA THR A 41 17.17 6.09 4.86
C THR A 41 18.35 6.69 5.61
N GLU A 42 18.20 7.87 6.22
CA GLU A 42 19.31 8.60 6.84
C GLU A 42 19.64 8.10 8.26
N ASP A 43 18.65 7.77 9.09
CA ASP A 43 18.91 7.57 10.52
C ASP A 43 19.12 6.13 11.01
N ASN A 44 18.56 5.08 10.41
CA ASN A 44 18.65 3.73 11.00
C ASN A 44 18.53 2.53 10.05
N ASN A 45 18.80 2.64 8.79
CA ASN A 45 18.57 1.54 7.82
C ASN A 45 17.15 0.92 7.86
N THR A 46 16.17 1.64 8.37
CA THR A 46 14.78 1.18 8.50
C THR A 46 13.86 2.21 7.85
N ILE A 47 13.09 1.82 6.86
CA ILE A 47 12.06 2.71 6.29
C ILE A 47 10.96 2.88 7.34
N SER A 48 10.71 4.12 7.76
CA SER A 48 9.65 4.47 8.70
C SER A 48 8.48 5.08 7.94
N LEU A 49 7.57 4.25 7.43
CA LEU A 49 6.33 4.68 6.82
C LEU A 49 5.20 4.59 7.86
N PRO A 50 4.38 5.63 8.05
CA PRO A 50 3.18 5.53 8.88
C PRO A 50 2.09 4.68 8.21
N HIS A 51 1.05 4.31 8.97
CA HIS A 51 -0.20 3.91 8.35
C HIS A 51 -0.84 5.13 7.70
N MET A 52 -1.50 4.94 6.56
CA MET A 52 -2.01 6.05 5.75
C MET A 52 -3.47 5.81 5.37
N LEU A 53 -4.23 6.89 5.34
CA LEU A 53 -5.57 6.95 4.77
C LEU A 53 -5.56 7.89 3.56
N PHE A 54 -5.85 7.35 2.37
CA PHE A 54 -6.07 8.11 1.16
C PHE A 54 -7.57 8.20 0.91
N TYR A 55 -8.11 9.40 0.86
CA TYR A 55 -9.52 9.59 0.58
C TYR A 55 -9.75 10.66 -0.48
N GLY A 56 -10.86 10.55 -1.19
CA GLY A 56 -11.24 11.48 -2.25
C GLY A 56 -12.10 10.80 -3.32
N PRO A 57 -12.66 11.55 -4.26
CA PRO A 57 -13.55 11.01 -5.30
C PRO A 57 -12.94 9.84 -6.06
N PRO A 58 -13.76 8.95 -6.64
CA PRO A 58 -13.27 7.90 -7.52
C PRO A 58 -12.53 8.51 -8.72
N GLY A 59 -11.55 7.78 -9.25
CA GLY A 59 -10.77 8.25 -10.42
C GLY A 59 -9.67 9.26 -10.11
N THR A 60 -9.43 9.66 -8.85
CA THR A 60 -8.36 10.61 -8.48
C THR A 60 -6.97 10.01 -8.38
N GLY A 61 -6.81 8.73 -8.72
CA GLY A 61 -5.50 8.07 -8.76
C GLY A 61 -5.00 7.52 -7.41
N LYS A 62 -5.85 7.37 -6.39
CA LYS A 62 -5.46 6.86 -5.06
C LYS A 62 -4.67 5.55 -5.14
N THR A 63 -5.24 4.54 -5.78
CA THR A 63 -4.61 3.21 -5.93
C THR A 63 -3.32 3.30 -6.75
N SER A 64 -3.33 4.08 -7.84
CA SER A 64 -2.15 4.28 -8.69
C SER A 64 -0.98 4.92 -7.93
N MET A 65 -1.27 5.91 -7.08
CA MET A 65 -0.28 6.57 -6.25
C MET A 65 0.35 5.61 -5.23
N VAL A 66 -0.46 4.77 -4.58
CA VAL A 66 0.05 3.79 -3.61
C VAL A 66 0.89 2.71 -4.30
N ILE A 67 0.52 2.29 -5.50
CA ILE A 67 1.32 1.33 -6.27
C ILE A 67 2.64 1.96 -6.74
N ALA A 68 2.63 3.22 -7.18
CA ALA A 68 3.85 3.95 -7.51
C ALA A 68 4.78 4.09 -6.30
N LEU A 69 4.23 4.43 -5.13
CA LEU A 69 4.95 4.43 -3.85
C LEU A 69 5.57 3.07 -3.53
N ALA A 70 4.80 1.98 -3.69
CA ALA A 70 5.29 0.64 -3.44
C ALA A 70 6.44 0.24 -4.39
N LYS A 71 6.34 0.59 -5.67
CA LYS A 71 7.42 0.38 -6.65
C LYS A 71 8.68 1.16 -6.30
N GLU A 72 8.55 2.38 -5.78
CA GLU A 72 9.69 3.20 -5.36
C GLU A 72 10.38 2.62 -4.12
N ILE A 73 9.61 2.08 -3.15
CA ILE A 73 10.14 1.46 -1.93
C ILE A 73 10.79 0.09 -2.21
N TYR A 74 10.11 -0.79 -2.94
CA TYR A 74 10.52 -2.20 -3.09
C TYR A 74 11.22 -2.49 -4.42
N GLY A 75 11.17 -1.56 -5.39
CA GLY A 75 11.59 -1.77 -6.76
C GLY A 75 10.51 -2.43 -7.63
N ALA A 76 10.53 -2.12 -8.93
CA ALA A 76 9.51 -2.56 -9.89
C ALA A 76 9.35 -4.09 -9.97
N ASP A 77 10.44 -4.85 -9.79
CA ASP A 77 10.43 -6.31 -9.90
C ASP A 77 9.92 -7.02 -8.63
N ASN A 78 10.08 -6.37 -7.46
CA ASN A 78 9.86 -7.03 -6.16
C ASN A 78 8.64 -6.51 -5.39
N TYR A 79 8.03 -5.40 -5.82
CA TYR A 79 6.93 -4.79 -5.07
C TYR A 79 5.76 -5.78 -4.86
N ARG A 80 5.41 -6.58 -5.88
CA ARG A 80 4.30 -7.54 -5.81
C ARG A 80 4.44 -8.61 -4.72
N LYS A 81 5.67 -8.91 -4.30
CA LYS A 81 5.94 -9.88 -3.21
C LYS A 81 5.76 -9.27 -1.83
N ASN A 82 5.84 -7.95 -1.75
CA ASN A 82 5.83 -7.18 -0.50
C ASN A 82 4.52 -6.40 -0.29
N ILE A 83 3.59 -6.47 -1.24
CA ILE A 83 2.29 -5.86 -1.12
C ILE A 83 1.17 -6.90 -1.26
N ILE A 84 0.06 -6.65 -0.61
CA ILE A 84 -1.22 -7.30 -0.85
C ILE A 84 -2.28 -6.22 -0.99
N GLU A 85 -3.08 -6.33 -2.03
CA GLU A 85 -4.23 -5.46 -2.29
C GLU A 85 -5.50 -6.26 -1.99
N LEU A 86 -6.31 -5.77 -1.08
CA LEU A 86 -7.55 -6.39 -0.63
C LEU A 86 -8.69 -5.40 -0.84
N ASN A 87 -9.77 -5.86 -1.45
CA ASN A 87 -11.01 -5.09 -1.51
C ASN A 87 -11.77 -5.28 -0.19
N ALA A 88 -11.95 -4.19 0.55
CA ALA A 88 -12.65 -4.20 1.83
C ALA A 88 -14.18 -4.35 1.68
N SER A 89 -14.71 -4.15 0.45
CA SER A 89 -16.12 -4.36 0.11
C SER A 89 -16.46 -5.82 -0.23
N ASP A 90 -15.46 -6.73 -0.21
CA ASP A 90 -15.70 -8.14 -0.56
C ASP A 90 -16.73 -8.77 0.38
N ASP A 91 -17.80 -9.29 -0.21
CA ASP A 91 -18.94 -9.91 0.49
C ASP A 91 -18.54 -11.12 1.37
N ARG A 92 -17.35 -11.67 1.18
CA ARG A 92 -16.82 -12.75 2.00
C ARG A 92 -16.52 -12.35 3.46
N GLY A 93 -16.56 -11.07 3.77
CA GLY A 93 -16.53 -10.51 5.11
C GLY A 93 -15.13 -10.31 5.70
N ILE A 94 -15.10 -9.61 6.84
CA ILE A 94 -13.87 -9.20 7.54
C ILE A 94 -12.99 -10.38 7.97
N ASP A 95 -13.53 -11.56 8.19
CA ASP A 95 -12.76 -12.72 8.61
C ASP A 95 -11.86 -13.24 7.48
N VAL A 96 -12.29 -13.14 6.23
CA VAL A 96 -11.46 -13.47 5.07
C VAL A 96 -10.30 -12.49 4.97
N VAL A 97 -10.59 -11.19 5.05
CA VAL A 97 -9.58 -10.12 5.08
C VAL A 97 -8.59 -10.34 6.22
N ARG A 98 -9.07 -10.68 7.43
CA ARG A 98 -8.23 -10.99 8.59
C ARG A 98 -7.27 -12.14 8.33
N ASN A 99 -7.76 -13.23 7.75
CA ASN A 99 -6.94 -14.43 7.48
C ASN A 99 -5.89 -14.13 6.40
N GLN A 100 -6.25 -13.43 5.33
CA GLN A 100 -5.32 -13.01 4.28
C GLN A 100 -4.21 -12.11 4.84
N ILE A 101 -4.55 -11.14 5.70
CA ILE A 101 -3.56 -10.27 6.34
C ILE A 101 -2.66 -11.08 7.27
N LYS A 102 -3.20 -12.03 8.05
CA LYS A 102 -2.44 -12.89 8.95
C LYS A 102 -1.42 -13.73 8.17
N ASP A 103 -1.88 -14.39 7.12
CA ASP A 103 -1.02 -15.24 6.29
C ASP A 103 0.08 -14.42 5.60
N PHE A 104 -0.29 -13.27 5.06
CA PHE A 104 0.65 -12.35 4.46
C PHE A 104 1.66 -11.81 5.47
N ALA A 105 1.23 -11.39 6.66
CA ALA A 105 2.11 -10.86 7.71
C ALA A 105 3.07 -11.92 8.26
N SER A 106 2.68 -13.20 8.29
CA SER A 106 3.49 -14.31 8.80
C SER A 106 4.53 -14.81 7.80
N THR A 107 4.35 -14.58 6.50
CA THR A 107 5.35 -14.96 5.49
C THR A 107 6.64 -14.17 5.71
N ARG A 108 7.80 -14.86 5.71
CA ARG A 108 9.09 -14.19 5.85
C ARG A 108 9.34 -13.22 4.71
N GLN A 109 9.84 -12.04 5.02
CA GLN A 109 10.37 -11.13 4.01
C GLN A 109 11.60 -11.76 3.37
N ILE A 110 11.57 -11.93 2.06
CA ILE A 110 12.75 -12.31 1.30
C ILE A 110 13.52 -11.02 1.03
N SER A 111 14.54 -10.77 1.83
CA SER A 111 15.52 -9.71 1.54
C SER A 111 16.29 -10.13 0.29
N PHE A 112 15.94 -9.62 -0.87
CA PHE A 112 16.78 -9.74 -2.04
C PHE A 112 17.93 -8.74 -1.91
N GLY A 113 19.07 -9.22 -1.43
CA GLY A 113 20.31 -8.48 -1.41
C GLY A 113 20.78 -8.17 -2.83
N ASN A 114 20.57 -6.97 -3.30
CA ASN A 114 21.51 -6.35 -4.20
C ASN A 114 22.68 -5.89 -3.33
N SER A 115 23.89 -6.38 -3.63
CA SER A 115 25.12 -6.33 -2.83
C SER A 115 25.61 -4.95 -2.38
N ASN A 116 24.88 -3.88 -2.64
CA ASN A 116 25.27 -2.50 -2.33
C ASN A 116 24.23 -1.68 -1.53
N LYS A 117 23.09 -2.23 -1.16
CA LYS A 117 22.19 -1.59 -0.19
C LYS A 117 22.20 -2.42 1.09
N LYS A 118 22.75 -1.83 2.17
CA LYS A 118 22.68 -2.35 3.53
C LYS A 118 21.30 -2.95 3.79
N ASN A 119 21.22 -4.08 4.52
CA ASN A 119 20.01 -4.79 4.92
C ASN A 119 18.94 -3.82 5.51
N LEU A 120 18.21 -3.16 4.66
CA LEU A 120 17.08 -2.32 5.06
C LEU A 120 16.01 -3.23 5.62
N LYS A 121 15.65 -3.00 6.87
CA LYS A 121 14.52 -3.69 7.49
C LYS A 121 13.24 -3.17 6.84
N MET A 122 12.74 -3.92 5.86
CA MET A 122 11.54 -3.57 5.11
C MET A 122 10.30 -4.08 5.86
N PHE A 123 9.20 -3.35 5.76
CA PHE A 123 7.88 -3.79 6.18
C PHE A 123 7.12 -4.36 4.97
N LYS A 124 6.00 -5.01 5.21
CA LYS A 124 5.03 -5.39 4.19
C LYS A 124 3.95 -4.33 4.09
N LEU A 125 3.38 -4.14 2.90
CA LEU A 125 2.34 -3.15 2.66
C LEU A 125 1.01 -3.85 2.38
N VAL A 126 -0.01 -3.54 3.18
CA VAL A 126 -1.39 -3.98 2.96
C VAL A 126 -2.18 -2.78 2.46
N ILE A 127 -2.74 -2.91 1.27
CA ILE A 127 -3.63 -1.92 0.66
C ILE A 127 -5.05 -2.43 0.85
N LEU A 128 -5.89 -1.63 1.49
CA LEU A 128 -7.30 -1.90 1.72
C LEU A 128 -8.13 -0.92 0.90
N ASP A 129 -8.62 -1.37 -0.24
CA ASP A 129 -9.45 -0.54 -1.12
C ASP A 129 -10.94 -0.59 -0.72
N GLU A 130 -11.67 0.47 -1.04
CA GLU A 130 -13.10 0.63 -0.74
C GLU A 130 -13.46 0.46 0.74
N ALA A 131 -12.61 0.92 1.65
CA ALA A 131 -12.83 0.77 3.09
C ALA A 131 -14.10 1.48 3.59
N ASP A 132 -14.58 2.48 2.89
CA ASP A 132 -15.85 3.18 3.16
C ASP A 132 -17.10 2.33 2.83
N ALA A 133 -16.95 1.18 2.18
CA ALA A 133 -18.03 0.21 2.02
C ALA A 133 -18.18 -0.73 3.23
N MET A 134 -17.18 -0.79 4.12
CA MET A 134 -17.23 -1.62 5.32
C MET A 134 -18.24 -1.10 6.34
N THR A 135 -18.90 -2.03 7.04
CA THR A 135 -19.70 -1.69 8.21
C THR A 135 -18.81 -1.17 9.37
N ASN A 136 -19.37 -0.40 10.30
CA ASN A 136 -18.64 0.08 11.46
C ASN A 136 -18.07 -1.08 12.32
N ILE A 137 -18.77 -2.22 12.36
CA ILE A 137 -18.30 -3.41 13.08
C ILE A 137 -17.04 -3.97 12.41
N ALA A 138 -17.04 -4.07 11.08
CA ALA A 138 -15.89 -4.53 10.30
C ALA A 138 -14.70 -3.57 10.42
N GLN A 139 -14.94 -2.26 10.39
CA GLN A 139 -13.90 -1.26 10.58
C GLN A 139 -13.27 -1.33 12.00
N ASN A 140 -14.06 -1.56 13.03
CA ASN A 140 -13.54 -1.78 14.39
C ASN A 140 -12.71 -3.06 14.51
N ALA A 141 -13.11 -4.12 13.80
CA ALA A 141 -12.31 -5.34 13.72
C ALA A 141 -10.99 -5.11 12.96
N LEU A 142 -11.03 -4.34 11.87
CA LEU A 142 -9.85 -3.94 11.10
C LEU A 142 -8.86 -3.14 11.96
N ARG A 143 -9.33 -2.21 12.79
CA ARG A 143 -8.48 -1.47 13.72
C ARG A 143 -7.66 -2.41 14.60
N ARG A 144 -8.28 -3.44 15.18
CA ARG A 144 -7.58 -4.44 16.00
C ARG A 144 -6.53 -5.23 15.22
N ILE A 145 -6.79 -5.48 13.94
CA ILE A 145 -5.83 -6.14 13.04
C ILE A 145 -4.63 -5.23 12.81
N ILE A 146 -4.85 -3.95 12.52
CA ILE A 146 -3.80 -2.94 12.34
C ILE A 146 -2.92 -2.89 13.59
N GLU A 147 -3.50 -2.72 14.77
CA GLU A 147 -2.77 -2.67 16.04
C GLU A 147 -1.91 -3.93 16.25
N LYS A 148 -2.43 -5.11 15.91
CA LYS A 148 -1.73 -6.37 16.09
C LYS A 148 -0.51 -6.54 15.19
N TYR A 149 -0.57 -6.06 13.95
CA TYR A 149 0.47 -6.30 12.92
C TYR A 149 1.34 -5.09 12.63
N THR A 150 1.17 -3.98 13.34
CA THR A 150 1.94 -2.71 13.16
C THR A 150 3.45 -2.88 13.12
N LYS A 151 4.00 -3.89 13.80
CA LYS A 151 5.46 -4.10 13.86
C LYS A 151 6.09 -4.44 12.50
N ASN A 152 5.37 -5.21 11.69
CA ASN A 152 5.92 -5.79 10.45
C ASN A 152 5.14 -5.37 9.20
N VAL A 153 3.99 -4.72 9.36
CA VAL A 153 3.08 -4.36 8.27
C VAL A 153 2.73 -2.89 8.37
N ARG A 154 2.63 -2.24 7.21
CA ARG A 154 2.02 -0.92 7.07
C ARG A 154 0.73 -1.05 6.29
N PHE A 155 -0.26 -0.30 6.72
CA PHE A 155 -1.59 -0.31 6.13
C PHE A 155 -1.81 1.00 5.39
N VAL A 156 -2.29 0.88 4.17
CA VAL A 156 -2.80 1.99 3.37
C VAL A 156 -4.28 1.73 3.12
N ILE A 157 -5.11 2.58 3.68
CA ILE A 157 -6.56 2.51 3.56
C ILE A 157 -6.99 3.47 2.47
N LEU A 158 -7.77 2.99 1.49
CA LEU A 158 -8.33 3.81 0.43
C LEU A 158 -9.84 3.92 0.63
N ALA A 159 -10.36 5.14 0.53
CA ALA A 159 -11.77 5.44 0.68
C ALA A 159 -12.21 6.52 -0.31
N ASN A 160 -13.45 6.46 -0.76
CA ASN A 160 -14.02 7.54 -1.54
C ASN A 160 -14.63 8.62 -0.63
N TYR A 161 -15.17 8.23 0.51
CA TYR A 161 -15.87 9.10 1.45
C TYR A 161 -15.29 8.99 2.86
N SER A 162 -14.54 10.02 3.30
CA SER A 162 -13.89 10.04 4.61
C SER A 162 -14.89 9.97 5.77
N TYR A 163 -16.08 10.57 5.64
CA TYR A 163 -17.10 10.56 6.69
C TYR A 163 -17.69 9.17 6.99
N LYS A 164 -17.45 8.18 6.12
CA LYS A 164 -17.84 6.77 6.35
C LYS A 164 -16.76 5.99 7.11
N ILE A 165 -15.58 6.56 7.29
CA ILE A 165 -14.50 5.93 8.06
C ILE A 165 -14.65 6.33 9.53
N ILE A 166 -14.59 5.35 10.42
CA ILE A 166 -14.69 5.61 11.85
C ILE A 166 -13.51 6.47 12.34
N PRO A 167 -13.70 7.37 13.31
CA PRO A 167 -12.62 8.22 13.81
C PRO A 167 -11.40 7.46 14.33
N ALA A 168 -11.60 6.23 14.77
CA ALA A 168 -10.51 5.38 15.28
C ALA A 168 -9.56 4.83 14.18
N LEU A 169 -9.89 5.02 12.91
CA LEU A 169 -9.06 4.68 11.75
C LEU A 169 -8.51 5.93 11.03
N MET A 170 -8.95 7.11 11.41
CA MET A 170 -8.47 8.39 10.91
C MET A 170 -7.27 8.87 11.74
#